data_fc4df5e2f033b9acf9fb2c8be2f2391b
#
_entry.id   fc4df5e2f033b9acf9fb2c8be2f2391b
#
_cell.length_a   1.000
_cell.length_b   1.000
_cell.length_c   1.000
_cell.angle_alpha   90.00
_cell.angle_beta   90.00
_cell.angle_gamma   90.00
#
_symmetry.space_group_name_H-M   'P 1'
#
loop_
_entity.id
_entity.type
_entity.pdbx_description
1 polymer ?
#
loop_
_entity_poly.entity_id
_entity_poly.type
_entity_poly.pdbx_seq_one_letter_code
_entity_poly.pdbx_strand_id
1 'polypeptide(L)'
;MHKDQEITLNRLLDFFDIEDENGVSNLDKVHKYQKILRRVETTDKNKSVEAVESNTANGDIPNGIIMENGKIIGLGIHIYNKDVYPLKSFEINLRNCDLVGELNISDCTDMVFLDLYHNKITSVRSKNIPSMRIFGVQDNLLESIDVTEMPSCQGIDAGMNRLKEIDVSHNPELVELYINDNAFSEIDLSHNPRLKYFYCHHNHIVRLDTRENPLLRHLNATGNPMKVVLSLAPQREEKLPLELYAGEGGCVGLKFNPVYNAQWKETGEWQQSYYAYPDEGFRFVGWYENGTKVSAEETWIDEYGASRILKAVFERNENA
;
A
#
# COMPACT_ATOMS: atom_id res chain seq x y z
N MET A 1 0.87 -5.79 -35.07
CA MET A 1 0.38 -5.52 -33.71
C MET A 1 -0.69 -6.55 -33.43
N HIS A 2 -0.64 -7.25 -32.29
CA HIS A 2 -1.69 -8.20 -31.89
C HIS A 2 -2.97 -7.40 -31.56
N LYS A 3 -4.15 -7.98 -31.80
CA LYS A 3 -5.46 -7.30 -31.62
C LYS A 3 -5.64 -6.76 -30.19
N ASP A 4 -5.10 -7.47 -29.20
CA ASP A 4 -5.18 -7.09 -27.78
C ASP A 4 -4.30 -5.88 -27.45
N GLN A 5 -3.20 -5.67 -28.17
CA GLN A 5 -2.31 -4.51 -28.01
C GLN A 5 -2.93 -3.22 -28.56
N GLU A 6 -3.69 -3.34 -29.65
CA GLU A 6 -4.42 -2.22 -30.24
C GLU A 6 -5.54 -1.73 -29.31
N ILE A 7 -6.23 -2.66 -28.66
CA ILE A 7 -7.26 -2.35 -27.64
C ILE A 7 -6.66 -1.63 -26.44
N THR A 8 -5.53 -2.09 -25.93
CA THR A 8 -4.85 -1.46 -24.79
C THR A 8 -4.35 -0.06 -25.12
N LEU A 9 -3.72 0.12 -26.27
CA LEU A 9 -3.24 1.43 -26.71
C LEU A 9 -4.38 2.43 -26.88
N ASN A 10 -5.49 2.01 -27.49
CA ASN A 10 -6.66 2.87 -27.66
C ASN A 10 -7.26 3.29 -26.32
N ARG A 11 -7.36 2.39 -25.34
CA ARG A 11 -7.85 2.72 -23.99
C ARG A 11 -6.94 3.72 -23.25
N LEU A 12 -5.64 3.62 -23.45
CA LEU A 12 -4.70 4.62 -22.88
C LEU A 12 -4.82 5.96 -23.60
N LEU A 13 -5.01 5.97 -24.91
CA LEU A 13 -5.27 7.22 -25.65
C LEU A 13 -6.57 7.86 -25.18
N ASP A 14 -7.65 7.07 -25.04
CA ASP A 14 -8.92 7.55 -24.48
C ASP A 14 -8.73 8.16 -23.08
N PHE A 15 -7.91 7.55 -22.24
CA PHE A 15 -7.59 8.11 -20.92
C PHE A 15 -6.81 9.43 -20.99
N PHE A 16 -5.87 9.55 -21.90
CA PHE A 16 -5.09 10.77 -22.09
C PHE A 16 -5.93 11.92 -22.69
N ASP A 17 -7.01 11.62 -23.38
CA ASP A 17 -7.94 12.62 -23.92
C ASP A 17 -8.96 13.12 -22.90
N ILE A 18 -9.06 12.51 -21.68
CA ILE A 18 -9.97 12.99 -20.64
C ILE A 18 -9.54 14.38 -20.18
N GLU A 19 -10.47 15.33 -20.20
CA GLU A 19 -10.28 16.72 -19.72
C GLU A 19 -10.82 16.89 -18.29
N ASP A 20 -10.18 17.79 -17.54
CA ASP A 20 -10.68 18.25 -16.25
C ASP A 20 -11.73 19.37 -16.41
N GLU A 21 -12.23 19.91 -15.28
CA GLU A 21 -13.21 20.99 -15.23
C GLU A 21 -12.76 22.32 -15.90
N ASN A 22 -11.47 22.46 -16.18
CA ASN A 22 -10.88 23.61 -16.86
C ASN A 22 -10.56 23.32 -18.34
N GLY A 23 -10.94 22.16 -18.86
CA GLY A 23 -10.67 21.74 -20.23
C GLY A 23 -9.21 21.37 -20.49
N VAL A 24 -8.46 20.95 -19.44
CA VAL A 24 -7.07 20.52 -19.58
C VAL A 24 -7.03 19.01 -19.63
N SER A 25 -6.55 18.45 -20.75
CA SER A 25 -6.47 16.99 -20.92
C SER A 25 -5.44 16.34 -20.01
N ASN A 26 -5.62 15.04 -19.74
CA ASN A 26 -4.61 14.26 -19.01
C ASN A 26 -3.26 14.26 -19.73
N LEU A 27 -3.26 14.26 -21.07
CA LEU A 27 -2.03 14.35 -21.86
C LEU A 27 -1.29 15.67 -21.64
N ASP A 28 -2.01 16.81 -21.62
CA ASP A 28 -1.43 18.12 -21.36
C ASP A 28 -0.85 18.21 -19.96
N LYS A 29 -1.51 17.58 -18.97
CA LYS A 29 -1.01 17.51 -17.59
C LYS A 29 0.28 16.72 -17.50
N VAL A 30 0.35 15.56 -18.15
CA VAL A 30 1.60 14.77 -18.23
C VAL A 30 2.71 15.60 -18.85
N HIS A 31 2.48 16.27 -19.97
CA HIS A 31 3.46 17.15 -20.60
C HIS A 31 3.90 18.30 -19.70
N LYS A 32 2.98 18.92 -18.97
CA LYS A 32 3.26 20.05 -18.06
C LYS A 32 4.15 19.65 -16.89
N TYR A 33 3.84 18.51 -16.24
CA TYR A 33 4.52 18.11 -15.01
C TYR A 33 5.80 17.34 -15.25
N GLN A 34 5.95 16.68 -16.41
CA GLN A 34 7.07 15.78 -16.70
C GLN A 34 8.09 16.33 -17.71
N LYS A 35 7.90 17.54 -18.19
CA LYS A 35 8.86 18.21 -19.11
C LYS A 35 9.42 17.26 -20.19
N ILE A 36 8.59 16.80 -21.11
CA ILE A 36 9.02 16.18 -22.39
C ILE A 36 8.90 14.64 -22.44
N LEU A 37 7.92 14.18 -23.21
CA LEU A 37 7.98 12.89 -23.90
C LEU A 37 8.95 13.05 -25.08
N ARG A 38 10.12 12.46 -25.02
CA ARG A 38 10.99 12.28 -26.19
C ARG A 38 10.81 10.85 -26.69
N ARG A 39 10.45 10.73 -27.95
CA ARG A 39 10.52 9.47 -28.66
C ARG A 39 11.98 9.11 -28.83
N VAL A 40 12.46 8.09 -28.14
CA VAL A 40 13.81 7.54 -28.36
C VAL A 40 13.63 6.37 -29.33
N GLU A 41 14.00 6.57 -30.57
CA GLU A 41 14.17 5.48 -31.52
C GLU A 41 15.45 4.73 -31.16
N THR A 42 15.29 3.49 -30.66
CA THR A 42 16.45 2.63 -30.44
C THR A 42 16.90 2.03 -31.76
N THR A 43 18.18 1.69 -31.89
CA THR A 43 18.75 1.01 -33.09
C THR A 43 18.18 -0.39 -33.29
N ASP A 44 17.44 -0.92 -32.32
CA ASP A 44 16.68 -2.14 -32.42
C ASP A 44 15.26 -1.82 -32.89
N LYS A 45 14.96 -2.14 -34.13
CA LYS A 45 13.67 -1.86 -34.81
C LYS A 45 12.44 -2.47 -34.11
N ASN A 46 12.65 -3.34 -33.11
CA ASN A 46 11.61 -4.02 -32.33
C ASN A 46 11.40 -3.38 -30.96
N LYS A 47 12.17 -2.35 -30.59
CA LYS A 47 12.04 -1.66 -29.30
C LYS A 47 11.83 -0.17 -29.53
N SER A 48 10.62 0.31 -29.40
CA SER A 48 10.33 1.73 -29.27
C SER A 48 10.10 2.05 -27.80
N VAL A 49 10.94 2.91 -27.25
CA VAL A 49 10.81 3.43 -25.89
C VAL A 49 10.47 4.91 -26.01
N GLU A 50 9.31 5.31 -25.54
CA GLU A 50 9.06 6.72 -25.28
C GLU A 50 9.60 7.03 -23.89
N ALA A 51 10.81 7.54 -23.81
CA ALA A 51 11.45 7.89 -22.56
C ALA A 51 11.30 9.38 -22.27
N VAL A 52 11.07 9.70 -21.01
CA VAL A 52 11.11 11.07 -20.48
C VAL A 52 12.47 11.27 -19.83
N GLU A 53 13.25 12.20 -20.30
CA GLU A 53 14.47 12.62 -19.57
C GLU A 53 14.06 13.44 -18.35
N SER A 54 14.26 12.89 -17.14
CA SER A 54 14.21 13.70 -15.93
C SER A 54 15.54 14.41 -15.73
N ASN A 55 15.45 15.72 -15.57
CA ASN A 55 16.61 16.57 -15.23
C ASN A 55 16.72 16.64 -13.70
N THR A 56 16.84 15.50 -13.01
CA THR A 56 17.06 15.49 -11.57
C THR A 56 18.48 15.11 -11.24
N ALA A 57 19.14 15.97 -10.47
CA ALA A 57 20.52 15.80 -10.01
C ALA A 57 20.71 14.61 -9.05
N ASN A 58 19.66 13.86 -8.74
CA ASN A 58 19.63 12.82 -7.71
C ASN A 58 19.41 11.38 -8.23
N GLY A 59 19.50 11.16 -9.54
CA GLY A 59 19.41 9.80 -10.09
C GLY A 59 17.99 9.22 -10.08
N ASP A 60 16.95 10.04 -10.05
CA ASP A 60 15.57 9.62 -10.16
C ASP A 60 15.28 9.04 -11.54
N ILE A 61 14.45 8.01 -11.56
CA ILE A 61 14.18 7.18 -12.72
C ILE A 61 13.23 7.91 -13.67
N PRO A 62 13.46 7.88 -15.00
CA PRO A 62 12.62 8.56 -15.95
C PRO A 62 11.21 7.96 -16.04
N ASN A 63 10.27 8.83 -16.36
CA ASN A 63 8.83 8.55 -16.46
C ASN A 63 8.47 8.18 -17.92
N GLY A 64 7.61 7.23 -18.13
CA GLY A 64 7.21 6.85 -19.49
C GLY A 64 6.33 5.58 -19.60
N ILE A 65 5.95 5.07 -20.80
CA ILE A 65 5.28 3.78 -21.11
C ILE A 65 6.33 2.73 -21.48
N ILE A 66 6.42 1.62 -20.75
CA ILE A 66 7.34 0.54 -21.09
C ILE A 66 6.69 -0.37 -22.11
N MET A 67 7.38 -0.52 -23.21
CA MET A 67 6.99 -1.48 -24.22
C MET A 67 8.14 -2.47 -24.44
N GLU A 68 7.84 -3.75 -24.36
CA GLU A 68 8.74 -4.83 -24.76
C GLU A 68 8.08 -5.62 -25.89
N ASN A 69 8.79 -5.78 -27.02
CA ASN A 69 8.29 -6.47 -28.20
C ASN A 69 6.93 -5.94 -28.71
N GLY A 70 6.70 -4.64 -28.62
CA GLY A 70 5.44 -3.99 -29.01
C GLY A 70 4.30 -4.17 -28.00
N LYS A 71 4.54 -4.65 -26.79
CA LYS A 71 3.55 -4.81 -25.72
C LYS A 71 3.82 -3.83 -24.60
N ILE A 72 2.75 -3.26 -24.05
CA ILE A 72 2.84 -2.44 -22.84
C ILE A 72 3.03 -3.37 -21.64
N ILE A 73 4.17 -3.27 -20.96
CA ILE A 73 4.49 -4.08 -19.78
C ILE A 73 4.49 -3.28 -18.48
N GLY A 74 4.41 -1.95 -18.56
CA GLY A 74 4.34 -1.11 -17.38
C GLY A 74 3.88 0.32 -17.65
N LEU A 75 3.26 0.91 -16.64
CA LEU A 75 2.84 2.31 -16.57
C LEU A 75 3.21 2.85 -15.18
N GLY A 76 4.10 3.80 -15.12
CA GLY A 76 4.52 4.45 -13.89
C GLY A 76 5.46 3.63 -13.00
N ILE A 77 6.35 4.24 -12.20
CA ILE A 77 7.08 3.51 -11.18
C ILE A 77 7.38 4.31 -9.93
N HIS A 78 7.20 3.65 -8.80
CA HIS A 78 7.95 3.87 -7.58
C HIS A 78 8.59 2.57 -7.13
N ILE A 79 9.92 2.55 -6.97
CA ILE A 79 10.61 1.39 -6.41
C ILE A 79 10.61 1.54 -4.89
N TYR A 80 9.72 0.80 -4.22
CA TYR A 80 9.71 0.72 -2.76
C TYR A 80 10.89 -0.09 -2.23
N ASN A 81 11.33 -1.10 -2.98
CA ASN A 81 12.46 -1.93 -2.56
C ASN A 81 13.13 -2.62 -3.76
N LYS A 82 14.30 -2.13 -4.18
CA LYS A 82 15.09 -2.69 -5.30
C LYS A 82 15.47 -4.15 -5.09
N ASP A 83 15.60 -4.59 -3.84
CA ASP A 83 16.02 -5.95 -3.51
C ASP A 83 14.86 -6.95 -3.61
N VAL A 84 13.61 -6.48 -3.47
CA VAL A 84 12.39 -7.29 -3.60
C VAL A 84 11.94 -7.40 -5.06
N TYR A 85 12.17 -6.35 -5.85
CA TYR A 85 11.69 -6.25 -7.24
C TYR A 85 12.85 -5.92 -8.19
N PRO A 86 13.69 -6.89 -8.58
CA PRO A 86 14.79 -6.66 -9.52
C PRO A 86 14.25 -6.54 -10.96
N LEU A 87 13.58 -5.44 -11.27
CA LEU A 87 13.15 -5.14 -12.63
C LEU A 87 14.35 -4.58 -13.41
N LYS A 88 14.73 -5.25 -14.48
CA LYS A 88 15.85 -4.87 -15.34
C LYS A 88 15.48 -3.89 -16.45
N SER A 89 14.35 -3.20 -16.37
CA SER A 89 13.89 -2.38 -17.50
C SER A 89 13.08 -1.15 -17.07
N PHE A 90 13.14 -0.17 -17.90
CA PHE A 90 12.63 1.19 -17.88
C PHE A 90 11.19 1.35 -17.34
N GLU A 91 10.93 2.50 -16.77
CA GLU A 91 9.82 2.73 -15.87
C GLU A 91 9.04 3.98 -16.26
N ILE A 92 7.72 3.92 -16.19
CA ILE A 92 6.84 5.07 -16.40
C ILE A 92 6.16 5.48 -15.12
N ASN A 93 6.27 6.75 -14.82
CA ASN A 93 5.69 7.37 -13.66
C ASN A 93 4.65 8.40 -14.11
N LEU A 94 3.38 8.11 -13.91
CA LEU A 94 2.29 9.08 -14.03
C LEU A 94 1.95 9.74 -12.68
N ARG A 95 2.92 9.80 -11.79
CA ARG A 95 2.78 10.39 -10.45
C ARG A 95 2.69 11.90 -10.51
N ASN A 96 1.91 12.49 -9.59
CA ASN A 96 1.84 13.95 -9.42
C ASN A 96 1.47 14.70 -10.72
N CYS A 97 0.59 14.12 -11.53
CA CYS A 97 0.20 14.70 -12.81
C CYS A 97 -1.20 15.32 -12.80
N ASP A 98 -1.89 15.33 -11.65
CA ASP A 98 -3.29 15.79 -11.54
C ASP A 98 -4.25 15.08 -12.51
N LEU A 99 -3.96 13.83 -12.90
CA LEU A 99 -4.77 13.05 -13.83
C LEU A 99 -6.16 12.80 -13.24
N VAL A 100 -7.18 12.84 -14.09
CA VAL A 100 -8.58 12.69 -13.70
C VAL A 100 -9.27 11.55 -14.46
N GLY A 101 -10.41 11.12 -13.94
CA GLY A 101 -11.31 10.20 -14.63
C GLY A 101 -11.01 8.73 -14.39
N GLU A 102 -11.39 7.88 -15.34
CA GLU A 102 -11.27 6.44 -15.26
C GLU A 102 -10.14 5.94 -16.16
N LEU A 103 -9.23 5.13 -15.61
CA LEU A 103 -8.23 4.39 -16.37
C LEU A 103 -8.71 2.93 -16.55
N ASN A 104 -8.69 2.42 -17.78
CA ASN A 104 -9.01 1.03 -18.11
C ASN A 104 -7.78 0.28 -18.60
N ILE A 105 -7.23 -0.59 -17.74
CA ILE A 105 -6.10 -1.48 -18.04
C ILE A 105 -6.52 -2.95 -18.23
N SER A 106 -7.82 -3.22 -18.33
CA SER A 106 -8.32 -4.59 -18.51
C SER A 106 -7.72 -5.23 -19.77
N ASP A 107 -7.45 -6.52 -19.69
CA ASP A 107 -6.81 -7.32 -20.75
C ASP A 107 -5.37 -6.92 -21.11
N CYS A 108 -4.72 -6.10 -20.28
CA CYS A 108 -3.27 -5.85 -20.37
C CYS A 108 -2.50 -7.04 -19.76
N THR A 109 -2.62 -8.22 -20.36
CA THR A 109 -2.16 -9.50 -19.79
C THR A 109 -0.68 -9.57 -19.47
N ASP A 110 0.13 -8.76 -20.13
CA ASP A 110 1.59 -8.69 -19.95
C ASP A 110 2.01 -7.54 -19.00
N MET A 111 1.05 -6.75 -18.50
CA MET A 111 1.35 -5.64 -17.59
C MET A 111 1.79 -6.18 -16.23
N VAL A 112 2.98 -5.78 -15.81
CA VAL A 112 3.57 -6.21 -14.52
C VAL A 112 3.57 -5.12 -13.47
N PHE A 113 3.31 -3.87 -13.89
CA PHE A 113 3.52 -2.72 -13.03
C PHE A 113 2.58 -1.56 -13.35
N LEU A 114 1.99 -0.94 -12.33
CA LEU A 114 1.20 0.30 -12.41
C LEU A 114 1.54 1.20 -11.22
N ASP A 115 1.84 2.47 -11.46
CA ASP A 115 1.92 3.49 -10.41
C ASP A 115 1.24 4.79 -10.85
N LEU A 116 0.17 5.13 -10.14
CA LEU A 116 -0.65 6.32 -10.35
C LEU A 116 -0.66 7.24 -9.11
N TYR A 117 0.40 7.18 -8.29
CA TYR A 117 0.48 7.93 -7.03
C TYR A 117 0.20 9.43 -7.24
N HIS A 118 -0.59 9.98 -6.30
CA HIS A 118 -0.92 11.40 -6.21
C HIS A 118 -1.52 11.98 -7.50
N ASN A 119 -2.73 11.50 -7.81
CA ASN A 119 -3.57 12.00 -8.89
C ASN A 119 -5.01 12.22 -8.39
N LYS A 120 -5.95 12.39 -9.29
CA LYS A 120 -7.39 12.58 -9.01
C LYS A 120 -8.22 11.53 -9.77
N ILE A 121 -7.67 10.32 -9.91
CA ILE A 121 -8.32 9.21 -10.62
C ILE A 121 -9.47 8.69 -9.77
N THR A 122 -10.62 8.49 -10.41
CA THR A 122 -11.85 8.08 -9.73
C THR A 122 -12.15 6.60 -9.88
N SER A 123 -11.57 5.93 -10.87
CA SER A 123 -11.76 4.50 -11.13
C SER A 123 -10.58 3.91 -11.89
N VAL A 124 -10.22 2.65 -11.57
CA VAL A 124 -9.29 1.83 -12.33
C VAL A 124 -9.97 0.50 -12.65
N ARG A 125 -10.20 0.23 -13.94
CA ARG A 125 -10.67 -1.09 -14.40
C ARG A 125 -9.48 -1.99 -14.68
N SER A 126 -9.41 -3.11 -13.98
CA SER A 126 -8.24 -3.97 -13.88
C SER A 126 -8.57 -5.45 -14.12
N LYS A 127 -9.52 -5.74 -15.01
CA LYS A 127 -9.91 -7.12 -15.31
C LYS A 127 -8.87 -7.82 -16.19
N ASN A 128 -8.59 -9.12 -15.90
CA ASN A 128 -7.71 -9.98 -16.69
C ASN A 128 -6.30 -9.40 -16.87
N ILE A 129 -5.60 -9.17 -15.75
CA ILE A 129 -4.20 -8.69 -15.72
C ILE A 129 -3.31 -9.63 -14.89
N PRO A 130 -3.18 -10.90 -15.27
CA PRO A 130 -2.58 -11.97 -14.46
C PRO A 130 -1.09 -11.78 -14.16
N SER A 131 -0.38 -10.98 -14.97
CA SER A 131 1.07 -10.75 -14.80
C SER A 131 1.38 -9.61 -13.84
N MET A 132 0.36 -8.86 -13.36
CA MET A 132 0.55 -7.72 -12.47
C MET A 132 1.30 -8.14 -11.21
N ARG A 133 2.39 -7.43 -10.89
CA ARG A 133 3.19 -7.65 -9.68
C ARG A 133 3.10 -6.51 -8.69
N ILE A 134 2.99 -5.27 -9.18
CA ILE A 134 2.86 -4.09 -8.34
C ILE A 134 1.70 -3.24 -8.87
N PHE A 135 0.75 -2.97 -7.99
CA PHE A 135 -0.42 -2.15 -8.26
C PHE A 135 -0.44 -0.95 -7.32
N GLY A 136 0.06 0.20 -7.80
CA GLY A 136 0.18 1.45 -7.06
C GLY A 136 -0.87 2.46 -7.51
N VAL A 137 -1.84 2.73 -6.63
CA VAL A 137 -2.94 3.68 -6.86
C VAL A 137 -3.12 4.64 -5.67
N GLN A 138 -2.10 4.77 -4.83
CA GLN A 138 -2.11 5.59 -3.62
C GLN A 138 -2.40 7.06 -3.95
N ASP A 139 -3.11 7.73 -3.01
CA ASP A 139 -3.44 9.16 -3.05
C ASP A 139 -4.19 9.53 -4.35
N ASN A 140 -5.39 8.99 -4.45
CA ASN A 140 -6.37 9.22 -5.50
C ASN A 140 -7.79 9.39 -4.92
N LEU A 141 -8.81 9.29 -5.75
CA LEU A 141 -10.22 9.46 -5.37
C LEU A 141 -11.01 8.15 -5.54
N LEU A 142 -10.34 7.00 -5.43
CA LEU A 142 -10.93 5.68 -5.67
C LEU A 142 -11.89 5.30 -4.55
N GLU A 143 -13.10 4.88 -4.91
CA GLU A 143 -14.10 4.34 -3.98
C GLU A 143 -14.12 2.80 -3.96
N SER A 144 -13.58 2.17 -5.00
CA SER A 144 -13.40 0.72 -5.11
C SER A 144 -12.22 0.38 -6.02
N ILE A 145 -11.62 -0.80 -5.81
CA ILE A 145 -10.65 -1.44 -6.71
C ILE A 145 -10.91 -2.94 -6.75
N ASP A 146 -10.66 -3.54 -7.91
CA ASP A 146 -10.70 -5.00 -8.07
C ASP A 146 -9.29 -5.52 -8.34
N VAL A 147 -8.77 -6.34 -7.45
CA VAL A 147 -7.44 -6.96 -7.53
C VAL A 147 -7.53 -8.49 -7.63
N THR A 148 -8.73 -9.05 -7.76
CA THR A 148 -8.98 -10.50 -7.76
C THR A 148 -8.38 -11.22 -8.97
N GLU A 149 -8.21 -10.53 -10.09
CA GLU A 149 -7.61 -11.09 -11.31
C GLU A 149 -6.11 -10.76 -11.46
N MET A 150 -5.41 -10.54 -10.32
CA MET A 150 -3.97 -10.26 -10.23
C MET A 150 -3.23 -11.33 -9.39
N PRO A 151 -3.27 -12.63 -9.73
CA PRO A 151 -2.73 -13.70 -8.87
C PRO A 151 -1.23 -13.62 -8.62
N SER A 152 -0.48 -12.92 -9.49
CA SER A 152 0.96 -12.71 -9.34
C SER A 152 1.33 -11.46 -8.53
N CYS A 153 0.33 -10.73 -8.01
CA CYS A 153 0.57 -9.45 -7.36
C CYS A 153 1.31 -9.63 -6.03
N GLN A 154 2.40 -8.88 -5.89
CA GLN A 154 3.29 -8.91 -4.73
C GLN A 154 3.18 -7.64 -3.90
N GLY A 155 2.77 -6.52 -4.51
CA GLY A 155 2.60 -5.25 -3.84
C GLY A 155 1.33 -4.53 -4.29
N ILE A 156 0.51 -4.12 -3.32
CA ILE A 156 -0.65 -3.25 -3.52
C ILE A 156 -0.46 -2.01 -2.65
N ASP A 157 -0.41 -0.86 -3.29
CA ASP A 157 -0.43 0.43 -2.61
C ASP A 157 -1.69 1.20 -3.00
N ALA A 158 -2.68 1.17 -2.13
CA ALA A 158 -3.98 1.80 -2.29
C ALA A 158 -4.31 2.75 -1.13
N GLY A 159 -3.29 3.18 -0.38
CA GLY A 159 -3.44 4.17 0.69
C GLY A 159 -3.99 5.50 0.21
N MET A 160 -4.54 6.32 1.13
CA MET A 160 -5.03 7.68 0.85
C MET A 160 -6.06 7.72 -0.28
N ASN A 161 -7.11 6.92 -0.17
CA ASN A 161 -8.25 6.84 -1.09
C ASN A 161 -9.58 6.90 -0.30
N ARG A 162 -10.67 6.44 -0.89
CA ARG A 162 -12.01 6.39 -0.29
C ARG A 162 -12.55 4.95 -0.23
N LEU A 163 -11.63 3.98 -0.18
CA LEU A 163 -11.95 2.56 -0.22
C LEU A 163 -12.62 2.12 1.07
N LYS A 164 -13.60 1.23 0.96
CA LYS A 164 -14.30 0.62 2.11
C LYS A 164 -13.99 -0.87 2.25
N GLU A 165 -13.60 -1.51 1.16
CA GLU A 165 -13.31 -2.93 1.06
C GLU A 165 -12.27 -3.21 -0.02
N ILE A 166 -11.59 -4.34 0.11
CA ILE A 166 -10.71 -4.93 -0.89
C ILE A 166 -10.70 -6.44 -0.69
N ASP A 167 -10.85 -7.21 -1.77
CA ASP A 167 -10.70 -8.65 -1.74
C ASP A 167 -9.29 -9.05 -2.22
N VAL A 168 -8.42 -9.41 -1.27
CA VAL A 168 -7.05 -9.88 -1.53
C VAL A 168 -6.92 -11.42 -1.45
N SER A 169 -8.03 -12.15 -1.37
CA SER A 169 -8.01 -13.62 -1.25
C SER A 169 -7.40 -14.32 -2.47
N HIS A 170 -7.40 -13.66 -3.61
CA HIS A 170 -6.84 -14.15 -4.89
C HIS A 170 -5.38 -13.72 -5.13
N ASN A 171 -4.72 -13.09 -4.14
CA ASN A 171 -3.35 -12.59 -4.25
C ASN A 171 -2.39 -13.33 -3.28
N PRO A 172 -2.16 -14.65 -3.43
CA PRO A 172 -1.37 -15.44 -2.48
C PRO A 172 0.11 -15.07 -2.45
N GLU A 173 0.61 -14.39 -3.49
CA GLU A 173 1.98 -13.91 -3.59
C GLU A 173 2.20 -12.54 -2.92
N LEU A 174 1.16 -11.97 -2.29
CA LEU A 174 1.21 -10.62 -1.71
C LEU A 174 2.24 -10.54 -0.58
N VAL A 175 3.16 -9.57 -0.71
CA VAL A 175 4.24 -9.27 0.23
C VAL A 175 4.01 -7.94 0.92
N GLU A 176 3.45 -6.96 0.19
CA GLU A 176 3.22 -5.59 0.63
C GLU A 176 1.76 -5.19 0.39
N LEU A 177 1.10 -4.70 1.45
CA LEU A 177 -0.25 -4.16 1.38
C LEU A 177 -0.32 -2.84 2.16
N TYR A 178 -0.58 -1.75 1.45
CA TYR A 178 -0.76 -0.42 2.02
C TYR A 178 -2.18 0.06 1.70
N ILE A 179 -3.02 0.15 2.73
CA ILE A 179 -4.43 0.58 2.67
C ILE A 179 -4.75 1.67 3.71
N ASN A 180 -3.70 2.32 4.23
CA ASN A 180 -3.86 3.40 5.21
C ASN A 180 -4.68 4.57 4.66
N ASP A 181 -5.26 5.37 5.57
CA ASP A 181 -6.03 6.57 5.25
C ASP A 181 -7.16 6.28 4.23
N ASN A 182 -8.03 5.35 4.60
CA ASN A 182 -9.21 4.93 3.85
C ASN A 182 -10.43 4.77 4.81
N ALA A 183 -11.46 4.03 4.41
CA ALA A 183 -12.66 3.81 5.20
C ALA A 183 -12.95 2.31 5.49
N PHE A 184 -11.90 1.48 5.56
CA PHE A 184 -12.03 0.05 5.84
C PHE A 184 -12.57 -0.19 7.25
N SER A 185 -13.62 -1.01 7.39
CA SER A 185 -14.12 -1.47 8.69
C SER A 185 -13.59 -2.85 9.08
N GLU A 186 -13.14 -3.62 8.11
CA GLU A 186 -12.55 -4.94 8.27
C GLU A 186 -11.58 -5.25 7.12
N ILE A 187 -10.76 -6.27 7.29
CA ILE A 187 -9.86 -6.83 6.28
C ILE A 187 -9.60 -8.30 6.58
N ASP A 188 -9.72 -9.17 5.58
CA ASP A 188 -9.32 -10.57 5.66
C ASP A 188 -7.97 -10.77 4.97
N LEU A 189 -6.97 -11.22 5.73
CA LEU A 189 -5.62 -11.49 5.29
C LEU A 189 -5.28 -12.99 5.35
N SER A 190 -6.24 -13.86 5.60
CA SER A 190 -6.02 -15.29 5.81
C SER A 190 -5.42 -16.00 4.60
N HIS A 191 -5.58 -15.44 3.40
CA HIS A 191 -5.07 -15.99 2.14
C HIS A 191 -3.72 -15.39 1.68
N ASN A 192 -3.07 -14.56 2.53
CA ASN A 192 -1.84 -13.86 2.18
C ASN A 192 -0.65 -14.27 3.08
N PRO A 193 -0.24 -15.54 3.12
CA PRO A 193 0.76 -16.04 4.07
C PRO A 193 2.17 -15.48 3.84
N ARG A 194 2.41 -14.82 2.70
CA ARG A 194 3.70 -14.22 2.34
C ARG A 194 3.80 -12.74 2.76
N LEU A 195 2.73 -12.17 3.34
CA LEU A 195 2.67 -10.75 3.72
C LEU A 195 3.76 -10.41 4.75
N LYS A 196 4.57 -9.37 4.42
CA LYS A 196 5.66 -8.86 5.25
C LYS A 196 5.43 -7.43 5.71
N TYR A 197 4.75 -6.63 4.90
CA TYR A 197 4.49 -5.21 5.15
C TYR A 197 2.99 -4.96 5.06
N PHE A 198 2.40 -4.55 6.17
CA PHE A 198 0.98 -4.21 6.22
C PHE A 198 0.74 -2.89 6.94
N TYR A 199 0.23 -1.91 6.21
CA TYR A 199 -0.11 -0.59 6.74
C TYR A 199 -1.60 -0.33 6.52
N CYS A 200 -2.37 -0.30 7.61
CA CYS A 200 -3.81 -0.05 7.63
C CYS A 200 -4.22 1.05 8.61
N HIS A 201 -3.26 1.88 9.03
CA HIS A 201 -3.54 2.99 9.95
C HIS A 201 -4.55 3.98 9.37
N HIS A 202 -5.25 4.70 10.28
CA HIS A 202 -6.28 5.68 9.93
C HIS A 202 -7.39 5.09 9.05
N ASN A 203 -8.04 4.05 9.55
CA ASN A 203 -9.24 3.43 8.99
C ASN A 203 -10.31 3.29 10.10
N HIS A 204 -11.32 2.46 9.86
CA HIS A 204 -12.40 2.18 10.82
C HIS A 204 -12.40 0.72 11.29
N ILE A 205 -11.26 0.05 11.25
CA ILE A 205 -11.11 -1.36 11.58
C ILE A 205 -11.33 -1.56 13.07
N VAL A 206 -12.28 -2.43 13.43
CA VAL A 206 -12.62 -2.75 14.83
C VAL A 206 -11.87 -3.97 15.35
N ARG A 207 -11.60 -4.93 14.47
CA ARG A 207 -10.86 -6.16 14.76
C ARG A 207 -9.82 -6.42 13.68
N LEU A 208 -8.59 -6.66 14.08
CA LEU A 208 -7.52 -7.09 13.18
C LEU A 208 -7.01 -8.47 13.60
N ASP A 209 -6.88 -9.39 12.64
CA ASP A 209 -6.26 -10.69 12.85
C ASP A 209 -5.20 -10.95 11.77
N THR A 210 -3.94 -11.05 12.18
CA THR A 210 -2.79 -11.29 11.30
C THR A 210 -2.04 -12.59 11.66
N ARG A 211 -2.69 -13.53 12.34
CA ARG A 211 -2.04 -14.78 12.78
C ARG A 211 -1.72 -15.72 11.62
N GLU A 212 -2.46 -15.61 10.51
CA GLU A 212 -2.19 -16.37 9.27
C GLU A 212 -1.10 -15.71 8.40
N ASN A 213 -0.46 -14.63 8.88
CA ASN A 213 0.62 -13.93 8.19
C ASN A 213 1.95 -14.07 8.94
N PRO A 214 2.55 -15.29 9.01
CA PRO A 214 3.71 -15.57 9.86
C PRO A 214 5.00 -14.86 9.42
N LEU A 215 5.03 -14.29 8.23
CA LEU A 215 6.18 -13.53 7.71
C LEU A 215 6.05 -12.02 7.96
N LEU A 216 4.96 -11.57 8.61
CA LEU A 216 4.72 -10.14 8.86
C LEU A 216 5.83 -9.55 9.72
N ARG A 217 6.47 -8.49 9.23
CA ARG A 217 7.61 -7.81 9.87
C ARG A 217 7.35 -6.33 10.10
N HIS A 218 6.50 -5.72 9.30
CA HIS A 218 6.12 -4.33 9.41
C HIS A 218 4.61 -4.24 9.51
N LEU A 219 4.13 -3.75 10.63
CA LEU A 219 2.72 -3.48 10.88
C LEU A 219 2.56 -2.04 11.35
N ASN A 220 1.64 -1.32 10.74
CA ASN A 220 1.11 -0.09 11.31
C ASN A 220 -0.42 -0.13 11.24
N ALA A 221 -1.02 -0.37 12.40
CA ALA A 221 -2.47 -0.48 12.55
C ALA A 221 -3.03 0.58 13.54
N THR A 222 -2.29 1.68 13.72
CA THR A 222 -2.69 2.79 14.61
C THR A 222 -3.84 3.61 14.03
N GLY A 223 -4.50 4.42 14.85
CA GLY A 223 -5.57 5.32 14.37
C GLY A 223 -6.82 4.58 13.84
N ASN A 224 -7.10 3.39 14.37
CA ASN A 224 -8.30 2.60 14.12
C ASN A 224 -9.08 2.41 15.43
N PRO A 225 -10.41 2.28 15.42
CA PRO A 225 -11.21 2.03 16.63
C PRO A 225 -11.14 0.57 17.08
N MET A 226 -9.95 -0.05 17.11
CA MET A 226 -9.81 -1.48 17.37
C MET A 226 -10.15 -1.85 18.81
N LYS A 227 -10.98 -2.86 18.96
CA LYS A 227 -11.26 -3.52 20.26
C LYS A 227 -10.40 -4.76 20.45
N VAL A 228 -9.94 -5.39 19.35
CA VAL A 228 -9.10 -6.59 19.38
C VAL A 228 -8.06 -6.54 18.27
N VAL A 229 -6.80 -6.79 18.62
CA VAL A 229 -5.72 -7.06 17.67
C VAL A 229 -5.11 -8.42 18.01
N LEU A 230 -5.10 -9.33 17.05
CA LEU A 230 -4.49 -10.65 17.15
C LEU A 230 -3.35 -10.74 16.14
N SER A 231 -2.15 -11.01 16.61
CA SER A 231 -0.96 -11.09 15.77
C SER A 231 0.02 -12.13 16.33
N LEU A 232 1.16 -12.25 15.68
CA LEU A 232 2.29 -13.05 16.13
C LEU A 232 3.48 -12.13 16.39
N ALA A 233 4.26 -12.42 17.43
CA ALA A 233 5.48 -11.67 17.72
C ALA A 233 6.49 -11.82 16.56
N PRO A 234 6.93 -10.71 15.93
CA PRO A 234 7.68 -10.79 14.67
C PRO A 234 9.11 -11.27 14.82
N GLN A 235 9.71 -11.16 16.02
CA GLN A 235 11.14 -11.35 16.22
C GLN A 235 11.60 -12.78 16.44
N ARG A 236 10.69 -13.72 16.66
CA ARG A 236 11.03 -15.09 17.11
C ARG A 236 10.85 -16.09 15.98
N GLU A 237 11.75 -17.09 15.93
CA GLU A 237 11.56 -18.27 15.10
C GLU A 237 10.29 -19.01 15.52
N GLU A 238 10.06 -19.12 16.83
CA GLU A 238 8.81 -19.60 17.40
C GLU A 238 7.79 -18.45 17.43
N LYS A 239 6.73 -18.57 16.63
CA LYS A 239 5.68 -17.55 16.49
C LYS A 239 4.74 -17.58 17.69
N LEU A 240 5.07 -16.77 18.70
CA LEU A 240 4.27 -16.64 19.92
C LEU A 240 3.20 -15.55 19.76
N PRO A 241 2.07 -15.65 20.47
CA PRO A 241 0.98 -14.68 20.36
C PRO A 241 1.41 -13.27 20.81
N LEU A 242 0.93 -12.28 20.06
CA LEU A 242 0.98 -10.86 20.38
C LEU A 242 -0.44 -10.32 20.22
N GLU A 243 -1.13 -10.12 21.34
CA GLU A 243 -2.56 -9.83 21.34
C GLU A 243 -2.86 -8.59 22.19
N LEU A 244 -3.72 -7.72 21.68
CA LEU A 244 -4.22 -6.55 22.39
C LEU A 244 -5.74 -6.60 22.49
N TYR A 245 -6.23 -6.25 23.66
CA TYR A 245 -7.65 -6.14 23.98
C TYR A 245 -7.94 -4.78 24.58
N ALA A 246 -8.92 -4.06 24.03
CA ALA A 246 -9.42 -2.83 24.62
C ALA A 246 -10.51 -3.15 25.66
N GLY A 247 -10.44 -2.53 26.83
CA GLY A 247 -11.54 -2.47 27.77
C GLY A 247 -12.66 -1.54 27.29
N GLU A 248 -13.75 -1.46 28.08
CA GLU A 248 -14.80 -0.46 27.87
C GLU A 248 -14.20 0.94 27.97
N GLY A 249 -14.66 1.87 27.13
CA GLY A 249 -14.26 3.28 27.14
C GLY A 249 -12.99 3.62 26.36
N GLY A 250 -12.55 2.76 25.42
CA GLY A 250 -11.44 3.08 24.54
C GLY A 250 -11.16 2.04 23.49
N CYS A 251 -10.12 2.28 22.68
CA CYS A 251 -9.63 1.36 21.68
C CYS A 251 -8.10 1.27 21.70
N VAL A 252 -7.52 0.35 20.95
CA VAL A 252 -6.10 0.05 20.93
C VAL A 252 -5.51 0.11 19.54
N GLY A 253 -4.20 0.28 19.42
CA GLY A 253 -3.43 0.20 18.18
C GLY A 253 -2.13 -0.56 18.40
N LEU A 254 -1.64 -1.17 17.33
CA LEU A 254 -0.37 -1.89 17.29
C LEU A 254 0.48 -1.40 16.12
N LYS A 255 1.77 -1.19 16.40
CA LYS A 255 2.78 -0.95 15.38
C LYS A 255 4.03 -1.74 15.74
N PHE A 256 4.65 -2.39 14.76
CA PHE A 256 5.98 -2.97 14.93
C PHE A 256 6.79 -2.91 13.63
N ASN A 257 8.09 -2.79 13.78
CA ASN A 257 9.06 -2.81 12.69
C ASN A 257 10.46 -3.16 13.21
N PRO A 258 11.36 -3.70 12.36
CA PRO A 258 12.77 -3.80 12.70
C PRO A 258 13.41 -2.42 12.86
N VAL A 259 14.44 -2.33 13.70
CA VAL A 259 15.25 -1.12 13.85
C VAL A 259 16.37 -1.12 12.82
N TYR A 260 16.57 0.01 12.14
CA TYR A 260 17.61 0.19 11.12
C TYR A 260 18.71 1.13 11.63
N ASN A 261 19.96 0.84 11.30
CA ASN A 261 21.08 1.76 11.54
C ASN A 261 21.15 2.88 10.48
N ALA A 262 22.12 3.79 10.61
CA ALA A 262 22.32 4.91 9.69
C ALA A 262 22.63 4.49 8.23
N GLN A 263 23.02 3.26 7.99
CA GLN A 263 23.23 2.67 6.66
C GLN A 263 22.02 1.87 6.14
N TRP A 264 20.87 2.04 6.77
CA TRP A 264 19.61 1.33 6.44
C TRP A 264 19.73 -0.21 6.50
N LYS A 265 20.61 -0.73 7.38
CA LYS A 265 20.71 -2.16 7.69
C LYS A 265 19.97 -2.45 8.98
N GLU A 266 19.24 -3.57 9.00
CA GLU A 266 18.58 -4.05 10.21
C GLU A 266 19.62 -4.31 11.30
N THR A 267 19.34 -3.84 12.52
CA THR A 267 20.23 -4.01 13.68
C THR A 267 20.01 -5.37 14.38
N GLY A 268 18.94 -6.07 14.04
CA GLY A 268 18.44 -7.23 14.76
C GLY A 268 17.53 -6.87 15.93
N GLU A 269 17.36 -5.57 16.22
CA GLU A 269 16.44 -5.06 17.22
C GLU A 269 15.07 -4.78 16.60
N TRP A 270 14.05 -4.76 17.45
CA TRP A 270 12.67 -4.52 17.04
C TRP A 270 12.05 -3.46 17.93
N GLN A 271 11.21 -2.64 17.33
CA GLN A 271 10.38 -1.69 18.02
C GLN A 271 8.93 -2.14 17.93
N GLN A 272 8.31 -2.41 19.09
CA GLN A 272 6.87 -2.63 19.24
C GLN A 272 6.28 -1.46 20.01
N SER A 273 5.19 -0.92 19.51
CA SER A 273 4.50 0.20 20.14
C SER A 273 3.02 -0.15 20.29
N TYR A 274 2.53 0.02 21.49
CA TYR A 274 1.14 -0.17 21.88
C TYR A 274 0.50 1.18 22.11
N TYR A 275 -0.69 1.37 21.57
CA TYR A 275 -1.43 2.62 21.64
C TYR A 275 -2.77 2.38 22.32
N ALA A 276 -3.10 3.21 23.29
CA ALA A 276 -4.40 3.25 23.93
C ALA A 276 -5.06 4.59 23.63
N TYR A 277 -6.30 4.55 23.16
CA TYR A 277 -7.07 5.73 22.78
C TYR A 277 -8.35 5.74 23.63
N PRO A 278 -8.43 6.56 24.71
CA PRO A 278 -9.65 6.69 25.49
C PRO A 278 -10.76 7.36 24.66
N ASP A 279 -11.97 6.84 24.83
CA ASP A 279 -13.18 7.46 24.28
C ASP A 279 -13.49 8.76 25.08
N GLU A 280 -14.33 9.64 24.51
CA GLU A 280 -14.76 10.86 25.22
C GLU A 280 -15.39 10.54 26.56
N GLY A 281 -14.99 11.25 27.61
CA GLY A 281 -15.44 11.00 28.98
C GLY A 281 -14.72 9.86 29.70
N PHE A 282 -13.72 9.26 29.09
CA PHE A 282 -12.89 8.22 29.69
C PHE A 282 -11.42 8.68 29.76
N ARG A 283 -10.66 8.04 30.66
CA ARG A 283 -9.21 8.17 30.74
C ARG A 283 -8.56 6.80 30.69
N PHE A 284 -7.37 6.72 30.18
CA PHE A 284 -6.55 5.51 30.22
C PHE A 284 -6.02 5.28 31.62
N VAL A 285 -6.11 4.05 32.11
CA VAL A 285 -5.62 3.64 33.43
C VAL A 285 -4.28 2.93 33.31
N GLY A 286 -4.13 2.06 32.33
CA GLY A 286 -2.89 1.32 32.10
C GLY A 286 -3.07 0.08 31.23
N TRP A 287 -1.93 -0.45 30.83
CA TRP A 287 -1.79 -1.76 30.22
C TRP A 287 -1.64 -2.82 31.29
N TYR A 288 -2.37 -3.91 31.15
CA TYR A 288 -2.37 -5.03 32.08
C TYR A 288 -2.03 -6.32 31.35
N GLU A 289 -1.14 -7.11 31.95
CA GLU A 289 -0.77 -8.46 31.53
C GLU A 289 -1.03 -9.40 32.70
N ASN A 290 -1.83 -10.46 32.47
CA ASN A 290 -2.24 -11.42 33.53
C ASN A 290 -2.78 -10.75 34.82
N GLY A 291 -3.53 -9.65 34.67
CA GLY A 291 -4.08 -8.88 35.79
C GLY A 291 -3.11 -7.93 36.48
N THR A 292 -1.85 -7.91 36.10
CA THR A 292 -0.84 -7.01 36.65
C THR A 292 -0.65 -5.80 35.71
N LYS A 293 -0.64 -4.60 36.26
CA LYS A 293 -0.35 -3.38 35.52
C LYS A 293 1.13 -3.36 35.12
N VAL A 294 1.40 -3.27 33.80
CA VAL A 294 2.75 -3.29 33.22
C VAL A 294 3.19 -1.94 32.66
N SER A 295 2.23 -1.06 32.30
CA SER A 295 2.52 0.31 31.89
C SER A 295 1.36 1.25 32.21
N ALA A 296 1.66 2.53 32.42
CA ALA A 296 0.69 3.62 32.57
C ALA A 296 0.68 4.57 31.37
N GLU A 297 1.53 4.35 30.40
CA GLU A 297 1.69 5.21 29.23
C GLU A 297 0.66 4.85 28.16
N GLU A 298 -0.10 5.84 27.66
CA GLU A 298 -1.04 5.66 26.55
C GLU A 298 -0.33 5.15 25.29
N THR A 299 0.89 5.64 25.06
CA THR A 299 1.80 5.13 24.04
C THR A 299 2.97 4.45 24.73
N TRP A 300 3.00 3.14 24.68
CA TRP A 300 4.08 2.36 25.30
C TRP A 300 4.95 1.70 24.23
N ILE A 301 6.25 2.02 24.25
CA ILE A 301 7.26 1.43 23.38
C ILE A 301 7.93 0.29 24.13
N ASP A 302 7.83 -0.92 23.60
CA ASP A 302 8.50 -2.10 24.12
C ASP A 302 9.74 -2.41 23.26
N GLU A 303 10.91 -2.04 23.79
CA GLU A 303 12.20 -2.22 23.11
C GLU A 303 12.64 -3.71 23.05
N TYR A 304 12.02 -4.54 23.86
CA TYR A 304 12.38 -5.97 23.94
C TYR A 304 11.53 -6.87 23.03
N GLY A 305 10.49 -6.32 22.43
CA GLY A 305 9.66 -7.00 21.45
C GLY A 305 9.13 -8.36 21.92
N ALA A 306 8.62 -8.44 23.14
CA ALA A 306 8.15 -9.68 23.71
C ALA A 306 6.81 -10.13 23.13
N SER A 307 6.57 -11.45 23.14
CA SER A 307 5.23 -12.00 23.05
C SER A 307 4.41 -11.50 24.24
N ARG A 308 3.25 -10.89 23.98
CA ARG A 308 2.42 -10.30 25.03
C ARG A 308 0.94 -10.47 24.75
N ILE A 309 0.19 -10.69 25.82
CA ILE A 309 -1.27 -10.62 25.81
C ILE A 309 -1.66 -9.48 26.75
N LEU A 310 -2.03 -8.35 26.17
CA LEU A 310 -2.25 -7.11 26.88
C LEU A 310 -3.71 -6.67 26.84
N LYS A 311 -4.17 -6.12 27.98
CA LYS A 311 -5.46 -5.45 28.08
C LYS A 311 -5.25 -3.97 28.42
N ALA A 312 -5.76 -3.09 27.58
CA ALA A 312 -5.91 -1.67 27.90
C ALA A 312 -7.13 -1.49 28.82
N VAL A 313 -6.96 -0.77 29.91
CA VAL A 313 -8.03 -0.47 30.88
C VAL A 313 -8.30 1.03 30.86
N PHE A 314 -9.58 1.37 30.79
CA PHE A 314 -10.08 2.74 30.79
C PHE A 314 -11.08 2.90 31.94
N GLU A 315 -11.24 4.10 32.48
CA GLU A 315 -12.25 4.42 33.47
C GLU A 315 -12.90 5.77 33.15
N ARG A 316 -14.14 5.96 33.59
CA ARG A 316 -14.85 7.23 33.39
C ARG A 316 -14.17 8.34 34.18
N ASN A 317 -14.11 9.51 33.57
CA ASN A 317 -13.73 10.73 34.28
C ASN A 317 -14.82 11.09 35.29
N GLU A 318 -14.48 11.19 36.57
CA GLU A 318 -15.45 11.51 37.64
C GLU A 318 -16.07 12.90 37.50
N ASN A 319 -15.58 13.74 36.59
CA ASN A 319 -15.99 15.14 36.38
C ASN A 319 -16.44 15.42 34.94
N ALA A 320 -16.82 14.44 34.14
CA ALA A 320 -17.29 14.61 32.75
C ALA A 320 -18.82 14.63 32.65
#